data_7aa36c9e6861f8eece32285835dfa892
#
_entry.id   7aa36c9e6861f8eece32285835dfa892
#
_cell.length_a   1.000
_cell.length_b   1.000
_cell.length_c   1.000
_cell.angle_alpha   90.00
_cell.angle_beta   90.00
_cell.angle_gamma   90.00
#
_symmetry.space_group_name_H-M   'P 1'
#
loop_
_entity.id
_entity.type
_entity.pdbx_description
1 polymer ?
#
loop_
_entity_poly.entity_id
_entity_poly.type
_entity_poly.pdbx_seq_one_letter_code
_entity_poly.pdbx_strand_id
1 'polypeptide(L)'
;MDKVILGDNQFFAVNHLSDERSRAQAVRFKEDQSILDVLDVAMDCGINTFMCTTHDRIANIIALMKKNPEKYKDFKFHPCMPYAHKYANAMTELGIVGTLKAYIPGNIMAVASKAGIAYVRKDFPTLMELLIDAEMKMFEGMNTPVIFLQNVIVDLLMGLGMDELFVHYAEYIKKKYNAEPGFITMNMPRMVDMCERLGIENPIICSSINKMGFRMSGSIEEYEEYLTSDKKFRPIAMQCLAAGALKPQEAMAYVCQFKKIESVLFGASSRAHIQQNKDLIETLSAKATR
;
A
#
# COMPACT_ATOMS: atom_id res chain seq x y z
N MET A 1 -5.92 -9.84 -9.14
CA MET A 1 -6.40 -8.91 -8.07
C MET A 1 -7.70 -8.24 -8.51
N ASP A 2 -8.41 -7.58 -7.57
CA ASP A 2 -9.58 -6.78 -7.91
C ASP A 2 -9.15 -5.57 -8.76
N LYS A 3 -9.96 -5.23 -9.77
CA LYS A 3 -9.64 -4.11 -10.69
C LYS A 3 -9.63 -2.76 -9.99
N VAL A 4 -10.45 -2.62 -8.95
CA VAL A 4 -10.64 -1.37 -8.20
C VAL A 4 -10.27 -1.59 -6.74
N ILE A 5 -9.39 -0.74 -6.22
CA ILE A 5 -8.89 -0.81 -4.84
C ILE A 5 -9.14 0.56 -4.18
N LEU A 6 -9.68 0.57 -2.97
CA LEU A 6 -9.80 1.77 -2.16
C LEU A 6 -8.51 2.00 -1.34
N GLY A 7 -8.00 3.22 -1.32
CA GLY A 7 -6.84 3.62 -0.52
C GLY A 7 -7.24 4.33 0.79
N ASP A 8 -6.28 4.62 1.64
CA ASP A 8 -6.49 5.14 3.00
C ASP A 8 -6.11 6.61 3.24
N ASN A 9 -5.42 7.26 2.32
CA ASN A 9 -4.88 8.62 2.51
C ASN A 9 -5.92 9.64 3.01
N GLN A 10 -7.16 9.56 2.53
CA GLN A 10 -8.24 10.45 2.93
C GLN A 10 -8.67 10.29 4.39
N PHE A 11 -8.39 9.15 5.01
CA PHE A 11 -8.78 8.85 6.39
C PHE A 11 -7.77 9.39 7.41
N PHE A 12 -6.51 9.56 7.00
CA PHE A 12 -5.41 9.98 7.87
C PHE A 12 -4.93 11.40 7.60
N ALA A 13 -5.78 12.21 6.97
CA ALA A 13 -5.49 13.60 6.65
C ALA A 13 -4.25 13.78 5.74
N VAL A 14 -3.95 12.80 4.91
CA VAL A 14 -2.85 12.86 3.94
C VAL A 14 -3.36 13.48 2.65
N ASN A 15 -3.19 14.81 2.51
CA ASN A 15 -3.43 15.53 1.27
C ASN A 15 -2.16 16.26 0.85
N HIS A 16 -1.65 15.91 -0.33
CA HIS A 16 -0.35 16.41 -0.77
C HIS A 16 -0.37 17.81 -1.40
N LEU A 17 -1.55 18.44 -1.52
CA LEU A 17 -1.70 19.76 -2.15
C LEU A 17 -2.42 20.80 -1.28
N SER A 18 -3.12 20.40 -0.20
CA SER A 18 -3.97 21.32 0.57
C SER A 18 -4.04 20.96 2.05
N ASP A 19 -3.47 21.81 2.87
CA ASP A 19 -3.55 21.71 4.34
C ASP A 19 -4.99 21.90 4.85
N GLU A 20 -5.80 22.74 4.17
CA GLU A 20 -7.20 22.94 4.51
C GLU A 20 -8.00 21.64 4.35
N ARG A 21 -7.81 20.94 3.21
CA ARG A 21 -8.43 19.62 2.99
C ARG A 21 -7.96 18.59 4.00
N SER A 22 -6.68 18.60 4.35
CA SER A 22 -6.14 17.71 5.39
C SER A 22 -6.84 17.95 6.74
N ARG A 23 -7.01 19.22 7.15
CA ARG A 23 -7.72 19.55 8.39
C ARG A 23 -9.19 19.14 8.34
N ALA A 24 -9.89 19.41 7.24
CA ALA A 24 -11.28 19.00 7.06
C ALA A 24 -11.44 17.47 7.13
N GLN A 25 -10.51 16.71 6.56
CA GLN A 25 -10.47 15.24 6.65
C GLN A 25 -10.21 14.78 8.09
N ALA A 26 -9.28 15.40 8.82
CA ALA A 26 -9.02 15.08 10.22
C ALA A 26 -10.25 15.26 11.11
N VAL A 27 -11.02 16.33 10.90
CA VAL A 27 -12.28 16.56 11.61
C VAL A 27 -13.34 15.51 11.24
N ARG A 28 -13.51 15.24 9.94
CA ARG A 28 -14.51 14.30 9.44
C ARG A 28 -14.28 12.88 9.93
N PHE A 29 -13.01 12.46 9.96
CA PHE A 29 -12.62 11.10 10.34
C PHE A 29 -12.04 11.02 11.76
N LYS A 30 -12.54 11.86 12.67
CA LYS A 30 -12.11 11.84 14.06
C LYS A 30 -12.40 10.48 14.72
N GLU A 31 -13.58 9.92 14.46
CA GLU A 31 -14.01 8.64 15.00
C GLU A 31 -13.72 7.49 14.03
N ASP A 32 -13.30 6.33 14.54
CA ASP A 32 -12.98 5.15 13.71
C ASP A 32 -14.21 4.60 13.00
N GLN A 33 -15.41 4.75 13.61
CA GLN A 33 -16.67 4.38 12.97
C GLN A 33 -16.90 5.14 11.65
N SER A 34 -16.53 6.41 11.57
CA SER A 34 -16.67 7.19 10.34
C SER A 34 -15.85 6.63 9.17
N ILE A 35 -14.72 6.00 9.46
CA ILE A 35 -13.90 5.32 8.45
C ILE A 35 -14.60 4.03 8.04
N LEU A 36 -15.06 3.23 9.01
CA LEU A 36 -15.78 1.99 8.74
C LEU A 36 -17.04 2.22 7.89
N ASP A 37 -17.78 3.30 8.16
CA ASP A 37 -18.96 3.66 7.37
C ASP A 37 -18.62 3.93 5.90
N VAL A 38 -17.44 4.51 5.60
CA VAL A 38 -16.97 4.67 4.21
C VAL A 38 -16.55 3.35 3.59
N LEU A 39 -15.94 2.44 4.35
CA LEU A 39 -15.62 1.09 3.86
C LEU A 39 -16.90 0.31 3.55
N ASP A 40 -17.93 0.44 4.37
CA ASP A 40 -19.25 -0.15 4.12
C ASP A 40 -19.86 0.40 2.82
N VAL A 41 -19.80 1.71 2.62
CA VAL A 41 -20.23 2.33 1.36
C VAL A 41 -19.43 1.82 0.16
N ALA A 42 -18.14 1.60 0.31
CA ALA A 42 -17.31 1.02 -0.76
C ALA A 42 -17.74 -0.40 -1.09
N MET A 43 -18.02 -1.23 -0.07
CA MET A 43 -18.55 -2.60 -0.25
C MET A 43 -19.91 -2.59 -0.96
N ASP A 44 -20.82 -1.70 -0.57
CA ASP A 44 -22.10 -1.50 -1.27
C ASP A 44 -21.93 -1.12 -2.74
N CYS A 45 -20.86 -0.40 -3.07
CA CYS A 45 -20.48 -0.10 -4.45
C CYS A 45 -19.73 -1.25 -5.13
N GLY A 46 -19.53 -2.40 -4.47
CA GLY A 46 -18.82 -3.57 -5.00
C GLY A 46 -17.29 -3.49 -4.93
N ILE A 47 -16.73 -2.65 -4.06
CA ILE A 47 -15.28 -2.57 -3.81
C ILE A 47 -14.97 -3.27 -2.49
N ASN A 48 -14.36 -4.45 -2.55
CA ASN A 48 -14.07 -5.29 -1.40
C ASN A 48 -12.58 -5.33 -1.04
N THR A 49 -11.74 -4.52 -1.67
CA THR A 49 -10.31 -4.46 -1.39
C THR A 49 -9.89 -3.08 -0.90
N PHE A 50 -9.25 -3.06 0.26
CA PHE A 50 -8.75 -1.85 0.90
C PHE A 50 -7.23 -1.95 1.08
N MET A 51 -6.50 -1.08 0.43
CA MET A 51 -5.05 -0.94 0.57
C MET A 51 -4.76 0.14 1.60
N CYS A 52 -4.12 -0.23 2.70
CA CYS A 52 -3.95 0.67 3.84
C CYS A 52 -2.58 0.54 4.50
N THR A 53 -2.11 1.66 5.05
CA THR A 53 -0.96 1.68 5.95
C THR A 53 -1.29 0.95 7.27
N THR A 54 -0.27 0.55 8.01
CA THR A 54 -0.42 -0.10 9.32
C THR A 54 -0.55 0.91 10.46
N HIS A 55 -1.36 1.95 10.22
CA HIS A 55 -1.72 2.94 11.23
C HIS A 55 -2.54 2.30 12.36
N ASP A 56 -2.32 2.73 13.63
CA ASP A 56 -2.97 2.11 14.81
C ASP A 56 -4.50 2.10 14.73
N ARG A 57 -5.10 3.10 14.08
CA ARG A 57 -6.56 3.15 13.85
C ARG A 57 -7.09 2.00 12.97
N ILE A 58 -6.25 1.41 12.12
CA ILE A 58 -6.63 0.22 11.33
C ILE A 58 -6.91 -0.96 12.27
N ALA A 59 -6.15 -1.12 13.35
CA ALA A 59 -6.43 -2.14 14.36
C ALA A 59 -7.82 -1.96 15.00
N ASN A 60 -8.22 -0.73 15.28
CA ASN A 60 -9.55 -0.42 15.82
C ASN A 60 -10.66 -0.73 14.80
N ILE A 61 -10.46 -0.36 13.53
CA ILE A 61 -11.41 -0.67 12.44
C ILE A 61 -11.58 -2.19 12.30
N ILE A 62 -10.48 -2.94 12.31
CA ILE A 62 -10.52 -4.41 12.27
C ILE A 62 -11.25 -4.97 13.48
N ALA A 63 -11.05 -4.41 14.68
CA ALA A 63 -11.78 -4.82 15.88
C ALA A 63 -13.29 -4.55 15.76
N LEU A 64 -13.71 -3.47 15.09
CA LEU A 64 -15.10 -3.21 14.77
C LEU A 64 -15.66 -4.22 13.76
N MET A 65 -14.91 -4.52 12.69
CA MET A 65 -15.31 -5.52 11.68
C MET A 65 -15.48 -6.92 12.27
N LYS A 66 -14.62 -7.31 13.21
CA LYS A 66 -14.68 -8.61 13.90
C LYS A 66 -15.95 -8.79 14.74
N LYS A 67 -16.70 -7.72 15.05
CA LYS A 67 -18.01 -7.83 15.71
C LYS A 67 -19.10 -8.33 14.76
N ASN A 68 -18.88 -8.26 13.44
CA ASN A 68 -19.81 -8.76 12.43
C ASN A 68 -19.05 -9.50 11.31
N PRO A 69 -18.45 -10.66 11.60
CA PRO A 69 -17.53 -11.36 10.70
C PRO A 69 -18.18 -11.78 9.37
N GLU A 70 -19.45 -12.16 9.39
CA GLU A 70 -20.18 -12.56 8.16
C GLU A 70 -20.30 -11.42 7.16
N LYS A 71 -20.46 -10.18 7.63
CA LYS A 71 -20.53 -9.00 6.75
C LYS A 71 -19.22 -8.77 6.00
N TYR A 72 -18.08 -9.02 6.64
CA TYR A 72 -16.74 -8.68 6.11
C TYR A 72 -15.95 -9.92 5.65
N LYS A 73 -16.59 -11.10 5.51
CA LYS A 73 -15.90 -12.35 5.15
C LYS A 73 -15.14 -12.29 3.82
N ASP A 74 -15.66 -11.54 2.85
CA ASP A 74 -15.06 -11.37 1.52
C ASP A 74 -14.20 -10.09 1.39
N PHE A 75 -14.10 -9.30 2.49
CA PHE A 75 -13.31 -8.08 2.50
C PHE A 75 -11.82 -8.39 2.58
N LYS A 76 -11.03 -7.73 1.75
CA LYS A 76 -9.59 -7.95 1.62
C LYS A 76 -8.82 -6.72 2.08
N PHE A 77 -7.80 -6.94 2.88
CA PHE A 77 -6.82 -5.92 3.20
C PHE A 77 -5.55 -6.13 2.39
N HIS A 78 -4.99 -5.05 1.86
CA HIS A 78 -3.65 -4.99 1.30
C HIS A 78 -2.77 -4.12 2.21
N PRO A 79 -2.16 -4.69 3.27
CA PRO A 79 -1.33 -3.95 4.20
C PRO A 79 -0.09 -3.36 3.52
N CYS A 80 0.20 -2.09 3.80
CA CYS A 80 1.39 -1.38 3.34
C CYS A 80 2.31 -1.08 4.51
N MET A 81 3.46 -1.74 4.58
CA MET A 81 4.35 -1.72 5.75
C MET A 81 5.82 -1.60 5.39
N PRO A 82 6.66 -1.25 6.38
CA PRO A 82 6.31 -0.69 7.68
C PRO A 82 5.78 0.75 7.56
N TYR A 83 4.92 1.17 8.50
CA TYR A 83 4.42 2.54 8.54
C TYR A 83 5.50 3.48 9.07
N ALA A 84 6.28 4.07 8.15
CA ALA A 84 7.50 4.81 8.45
C ALA A 84 7.31 5.94 9.48
N HIS A 85 6.19 6.67 9.46
CA HIS A 85 5.91 7.75 10.40
C HIS A 85 5.81 7.28 11.86
N LYS A 86 5.27 6.08 12.08
CA LYS A 86 5.16 5.46 13.41
C LYS A 86 6.55 5.27 14.02
N TYR A 87 7.48 4.73 13.25
CA TYR A 87 8.83 4.46 13.72
C TYR A 87 9.70 5.71 13.80
N ALA A 88 9.55 6.66 12.88
CA ALA A 88 10.33 7.90 12.89
C ALA A 88 10.06 8.72 14.16
N ASN A 89 8.81 8.88 14.56
CA ASN A 89 8.45 9.57 15.79
C ASN A 89 8.98 8.84 17.03
N ALA A 90 8.76 7.53 17.11
CA ALA A 90 9.23 6.74 18.22
C ALA A 90 10.76 6.67 18.32
N MET A 91 11.47 6.63 17.20
CA MET A 91 12.94 6.69 17.19
C MET A 91 13.47 8.02 17.74
N THR A 92 12.77 9.12 17.44
CA THR A 92 13.14 10.46 17.97
C THR A 92 12.90 10.56 19.47
N GLU A 93 11.82 9.99 19.98
CA GLU A 93 11.43 10.08 21.39
C GLU A 93 12.08 9.03 22.29
N LEU A 94 12.17 7.79 21.83
CA LEU A 94 12.54 6.62 22.62
C LEU A 94 13.90 6.01 22.23
N GLY A 95 14.50 6.49 21.16
CA GLY A 95 15.65 5.86 20.53
C GLY A 95 15.33 4.49 19.91
N ILE A 96 16.31 3.87 19.24
CA ILE A 96 16.11 2.61 18.51
C ILE A 96 15.61 1.48 19.42
N VAL A 97 16.26 1.29 20.57
CA VAL A 97 15.92 0.20 21.51
C VAL A 97 14.53 0.42 22.13
N GLY A 98 14.20 1.67 22.46
CA GLY A 98 12.87 2.03 22.98
C GLY A 98 11.76 1.81 21.95
N THR A 99 12.01 2.18 20.70
CA THR A 99 11.08 1.95 19.57
C THR A 99 10.83 0.45 19.36
N LEU A 100 11.87 -0.34 19.28
CA LEU A 100 11.73 -1.79 19.15
C LEU A 100 10.94 -2.42 20.30
N LYS A 101 11.18 -1.99 21.54
CA LYS A 101 10.41 -2.45 22.70
C LYS A 101 8.94 -2.05 22.65
N ALA A 102 8.63 -0.85 22.15
CA ALA A 102 7.27 -0.34 22.11
C ALA A 102 6.39 -1.04 21.04
N TYR A 103 6.98 -1.42 19.91
CA TYR A 103 6.21 -1.88 18.75
C TYR A 103 6.33 -3.37 18.44
N ILE A 104 7.29 -4.10 19.02
CA ILE A 104 7.42 -5.54 18.80
C ILE A 104 6.73 -6.30 19.93
N PRO A 105 5.57 -6.94 19.67
CA PRO A 105 4.85 -7.69 20.69
C PRO A 105 5.47 -9.06 20.95
N GLY A 106 5.39 -9.54 22.19
CA GLY A 106 5.85 -10.86 22.60
C GLY A 106 6.52 -10.87 23.97
N ASN A 107 7.29 -11.92 24.27
CA ASN A 107 8.18 -11.87 25.43
C ASN A 107 9.20 -10.77 25.19
N ILE A 108 8.91 -9.59 25.73
CA ILE A 108 9.61 -8.33 25.47
C ILE A 108 11.13 -8.47 25.58
N MET A 109 11.61 -9.33 26.52
CA MET A 109 13.05 -9.56 26.70
C MET A 109 13.65 -10.42 25.57
N ALA A 110 12.96 -11.45 25.10
CA ALA A 110 13.47 -12.31 24.03
C ALA A 110 13.46 -11.60 22.67
N VAL A 111 12.41 -10.84 22.37
CA VAL A 111 12.30 -10.08 21.13
C VAL A 111 13.23 -8.87 21.14
N ALA A 112 13.34 -8.14 22.25
CA ALA A 112 14.27 -7.03 22.38
C ALA A 112 15.73 -7.49 22.32
N SER A 113 16.07 -8.68 22.86
CA SER A 113 17.40 -9.25 22.72
C SER A 113 17.70 -9.68 21.29
N LYS A 114 16.74 -10.33 20.60
CA LYS A 114 16.89 -10.72 19.19
C LYS A 114 17.05 -9.50 18.27
N ALA A 115 16.21 -8.49 18.44
CA ALA A 115 16.30 -7.25 17.68
C ALA A 115 17.57 -6.46 17.99
N GLY A 116 17.98 -6.37 19.25
CA GLY A 116 19.21 -5.72 19.65
C GLY A 116 20.45 -6.41 19.09
N ILE A 117 20.50 -7.74 19.11
CA ILE A 117 21.58 -8.53 18.51
C ILE A 117 21.59 -8.36 16.99
N ALA A 118 20.45 -8.44 16.34
CA ALA A 118 20.33 -8.24 14.89
C ALA A 118 20.79 -6.84 14.47
N TYR A 119 20.43 -5.81 15.22
CA TYR A 119 20.88 -4.44 14.97
C TYR A 119 22.41 -4.31 15.11
N VAL A 120 22.99 -4.81 16.19
CA VAL A 120 24.45 -4.76 16.41
C VAL A 120 25.21 -5.55 15.34
N ARG A 121 24.64 -6.66 14.88
CA ARG A 121 25.23 -7.51 13.81
C ARG A 121 24.89 -7.02 12.42
N LYS A 122 24.10 -5.96 12.26
CA LYS A 122 23.57 -5.48 10.98
C LYS A 122 22.79 -6.56 10.19
N ASP A 123 22.08 -7.42 10.92
CA ASP A 123 21.22 -8.46 10.36
C ASP A 123 19.88 -7.83 9.95
N PHE A 124 19.89 -7.14 8.82
CA PHE A 124 18.72 -6.45 8.26
C PHE A 124 17.57 -7.39 7.91
N PRO A 125 17.79 -8.63 7.37
CA PRO A 125 16.72 -9.59 7.16
C PRO A 125 15.94 -9.89 8.46
N THR A 126 16.61 -10.21 9.54
CA THR A 126 15.94 -10.46 10.84
C THR A 126 15.17 -9.22 11.34
N LEU A 127 15.72 -8.01 11.17
CA LEU A 127 15.01 -6.79 11.56
C LEU A 127 13.76 -6.56 10.72
N MET A 128 13.82 -6.81 9.41
CA MET A 128 12.67 -6.73 8.50
C MET A 128 11.58 -7.71 8.90
N GLU A 129 11.92 -8.97 9.17
CA GLU A 129 10.94 -9.97 9.64
C GLU A 129 10.23 -9.53 10.92
N LEU A 130 10.99 -9.05 11.92
CA LEU A 130 10.41 -8.60 13.19
C LEU A 130 9.44 -7.43 13.02
N LEU A 131 9.75 -6.47 12.12
CA LEU A 131 8.89 -5.35 11.82
C LEU A 131 7.61 -5.80 11.09
N ILE A 132 7.74 -6.68 10.10
CA ILE A 132 6.60 -7.26 9.38
C ILE A 132 5.68 -7.98 10.38
N ASP A 133 6.23 -8.83 11.23
CA ASP A 133 5.45 -9.61 12.20
C ASP A 133 4.70 -8.72 13.18
N ALA A 134 5.36 -7.67 13.66
CA ALA A 134 4.75 -6.71 14.57
C ALA A 134 3.54 -6.02 13.94
N GLU A 135 3.65 -5.61 12.69
CA GLU A 135 2.58 -4.88 11.99
C GLU A 135 1.48 -5.81 11.47
N MET A 136 1.82 -7.01 11.02
CA MET A 136 0.83 -8.01 10.59
C MET A 136 -0.07 -8.50 11.71
N LYS A 137 0.34 -8.36 12.97
CA LYS A 137 -0.47 -8.79 14.12
C LYS A 137 -1.87 -8.14 14.13
N MET A 138 -2.00 -6.89 13.72
CA MET A 138 -3.31 -6.23 13.66
C MET A 138 -4.27 -6.88 12.66
N PHE A 139 -3.74 -7.55 11.61
CA PHE A 139 -4.53 -8.20 10.56
C PHE A 139 -4.81 -9.68 10.85
N GLU A 140 -4.44 -10.20 12.01
CA GLU A 140 -4.68 -11.60 12.39
C GLU A 140 -6.16 -11.97 12.23
N GLY A 141 -6.44 -13.04 11.46
CA GLY A 141 -7.80 -13.48 11.15
C GLY A 141 -8.51 -12.68 10.04
N MET A 142 -7.82 -11.73 9.40
CA MET A 142 -8.32 -11.00 8.22
C MET A 142 -7.73 -11.57 6.94
N ASN A 143 -8.44 -11.39 5.82
CA ASN A 143 -7.97 -11.79 4.49
C ASN A 143 -6.96 -10.78 3.96
N THR A 144 -5.69 -11.16 3.88
CA THR A 144 -4.57 -10.31 3.40
C THR A 144 -3.84 -10.98 2.24
N PRO A 145 -4.46 -11.05 1.04
CA PRO A 145 -3.89 -11.81 -0.09
C PRO A 145 -2.61 -11.19 -0.67
N VAL A 146 -2.40 -9.89 -0.47
CA VAL A 146 -1.18 -9.18 -0.90
C VAL A 146 -0.68 -8.32 0.25
N ILE A 147 0.61 -8.38 0.53
CA ILE A 147 1.27 -7.56 1.55
C ILE A 147 2.33 -6.70 0.85
N PHE A 148 2.30 -5.39 1.08
CA PHE A 148 3.15 -4.43 0.38
C PHE A 148 4.29 -3.91 1.25
N LEU A 149 5.50 -3.90 0.68
CA LEU A 149 6.60 -3.09 1.20
C LEU A 149 6.39 -1.64 0.79
N GLN A 150 6.40 -0.72 1.76
CA GLN A 150 6.05 0.69 1.55
C GLN A 150 7.14 1.43 0.76
N ASN A 151 6.74 2.43 -0.04
CA ASN A 151 7.61 3.15 -0.97
C ASN A 151 8.84 3.78 -0.31
N VAL A 152 8.71 4.34 0.90
CA VAL A 152 9.86 4.95 1.61
C VAL A 152 10.98 3.91 1.81
N ILE A 153 10.62 2.67 2.14
CA ILE A 153 11.59 1.59 2.33
C ILE A 153 12.07 1.07 0.98
N VAL A 154 11.15 0.81 0.04
CA VAL A 154 11.50 0.32 -1.30
C VAL A 154 12.49 1.25 -1.98
N ASP A 155 12.17 2.55 -2.06
CA ASP A 155 13.00 3.53 -2.76
C ASP A 155 14.34 3.76 -2.06
N LEU A 156 14.37 3.69 -0.70
CA LEU A 156 15.60 3.74 0.09
C LEU A 156 16.50 2.51 -0.18
N LEU A 157 15.96 1.31 -0.09
CA LEU A 157 16.71 0.07 -0.32
C LEU A 157 17.24 0.00 -1.76
N MET A 158 16.44 0.40 -2.75
CA MET A 158 16.90 0.52 -4.15
C MET A 158 18.05 1.54 -4.28
N GLY A 159 17.95 2.66 -3.58
CA GLY A 159 18.99 3.70 -3.58
C GLY A 159 20.30 3.23 -2.96
N LEU A 160 20.24 2.41 -1.93
CA LEU A 160 21.39 1.84 -1.21
C LEU A 160 21.95 0.56 -1.85
N GLY A 161 21.28 0.00 -2.88
CA GLY A 161 21.70 -1.25 -3.51
C GLY A 161 21.55 -2.49 -2.61
N MET A 162 20.58 -2.48 -1.68
CA MET A 162 20.35 -3.59 -0.74
C MET A 162 19.41 -4.63 -1.36
N ASP A 163 19.81 -5.16 -2.49
CA ASP A 163 19.02 -6.03 -3.39
C ASP A 163 18.52 -7.31 -2.71
N GLU A 164 19.33 -7.91 -1.85
CA GLU A 164 19.03 -9.12 -1.11
C GLU A 164 17.77 -9.01 -0.22
N LEU A 165 17.47 -7.81 0.28
CA LEU A 165 16.31 -7.59 1.13
C LEU A 165 14.98 -7.69 0.35
N PHE A 166 14.98 -7.43 -0.94
CA PHE A 166 13.78 -7.61 -1.78
C PHE A 166 13.46 -9.08 -1.99
N VAL A 167 14.48 -9.90 -2.24
CA VAL A 167 14.33 -11.35 -2.38
C VAL A 167 13.87 -11.93 -1.04
N HIS A 168 14.56 -11.57 0.05
CA HIS A 168 14.22 -12.02 1.40
C HIS A 168 12.77 -11.66 1.78
N TYR A 169 12.36 -10.41 1.53
CA TYR A 169 10.99 -9.96 1.76
C TYR A 169 9.98 -10.82 0.98
N ALA A 170 10.22 -11.02 -0.32
CA ALA A 170 9.31 -11.77 -1.18
C ALA A 170 9.14 -13.23 -0.72
N GLU A 171 10.23 -13.88 -0.35
CA GLU A 171 10.22 -15.26 0.18
C GLU A 171 9.54 -15.34 1.54
N TYR A 172 9.84 -14.40 2.44
CA TYR A 172 9.26 -14.36 3.78
C TYR A 172 7.74 -14.19 3.76
N ILE A 173 7.22 -13.25 2.95
CA ILE A 173 5.78 -13.02 2.81
C ILE A 173 5.08 -14.28 2.28
N LYS A 174 5.60 -14.88 1.21
CA LYS A 174 5.05 -16.13 0.65
C LYS A 174 5.03 -17.26 1.68
N LYS A 175 6.18 -17.48 2.34
CA LYS A 175 6.37 -18.62 3.25
C LYS A 175 5.55 -18.49 4.54
N LYS A 176 5.54 -17.30 5.15
CA LYS A 176 4.95 -17.11 6.47
C LYS A 176 3.48 -16.76 6.43
N TYR A 177 3.08 -15.89 5.51
CA TYR A 177 1.71 -15.35 5.46
C TYR A 177 0.86 -15.99 4.36
N ASN A 178 1.44 -16.84 3.51
CA ASN A 178 0.77 -17.41 2.33
C ASN A 178 0.09 -16.31 1.48
N ALA A 179 0.77 -15.16 1.37
CA ALA A 179 0.33 -13.98 0.64
C ALA A 179 1.31 -13.66 -0.50
N GLU A 180 0.85 -12.87 -1.48
CA GLU A 180 1.72 -12.36 -2.53
C GLU A 180 2.50 -11.14 -2.03
N PRO A 181 3.82 -11.04 -2.28
CA PRO A 181 4.58 -9.84 -1.98
C PRO A 181 4.31 -8.75 -3.01
N GLY A 182 4.03 -7.54 -2.54
CA GLY A 182 3.90 -6.35 -3.37
C GLY A 182 4.94 -5.29 -3.01
N PHE A 183 5.25 -4.42 -3.96
CA PHE A 183 6.20 -3.33 -3.78
C PHE A 183 5.56 -2.01 -4.17
N ILE A 184 5.66 -1.01 -3.30
CA ILE A 184 5.22 0.35 -3.62
C ILE A 184 6.48 1.17 -3.92
N THR A 185 6.50 1.88 -5.04
CA THR A 185 7.66 2.68 -5.44
C THR A 185 7.23 3.94 -6.21
N MET A 186 8.07 4.97 -6.15
CA MET A 186 7.96 6.14 -7.03
C MET A 186 8.72 5.98 -8.34
N ASN A 187 9.44 4.84 -8.53
CA ASN A 187 10.21 4.53 -9.73
C ASN A 187 9.88 3.13 -10.25
N MET A 188 8.74 3.01 -10.94
CA MET A 188 8.26 1.72 -11.48
C MET A 188 9.27 1.08 -12.46
N PRO A 189 9.82 1.80 -13.47
CA PRO A 189 10.75 1.21 -14.41
C PRO A 189 11.95 0.54 -13.71
N ARG A 190 12.62 1.28 -12.82
CA ARG A 190 13.76 0.75 -12.06
C ARG A 190 13.39 -0.44 -11.19
N MET A 191 12.19 -0.43 -10.57
CA MET A 191 11.71 -1.55 -9.76
C MET A 191 11.47 -2.80 -10.62
N VAL A 192 10.88 -2.64 -11.80
CA VAL A 192 10.67 -3.75 -12.76
C VAL A 192 11.99 -4.38 -13.15
N ASP A 193 12.97 -3.58 -13.59
CA ASP A 193 14.29 -4.08 -13.99
C ASP A 193 15.03 -4.77 -12.83
N MET A 194 14.91 -4.21 -11.63
CA MET A 194 15.50 -4.82 -10.44
C MET A 194 14.86 -6.18 -10.13
N CYS A 195 13.53 -6.30 -10.17
CA CYS A 195 12.84 -7.55 -9.95
C CYS A 195 13.23 -8.61 -11.00
N GLU A 196 13.32 -8.22 -12.27
CA GLU A 196 13.78 -9.10 -13.35
C GLU A 196 15.20 -9.60 -13.08
N ARG A 197 16.14 -8.72 -12.74
CA ARG A 197 17.52 -9.06 -12.40
C ARG A 197 17.65 -9.97 -11.18
N LEU A 198 16.77 -9.80 -10.18
CA LEU A 198 16.76 -10.59 -8.95
C LEU A 198 15.96 -11.90 -9.04
N GLY A 199 15.34 -12.19 -10.20
CA GLY A 199 14.52 -13.39 -10.38
C GLY A 199 13.20 -13.37 -9.61
N ILE A 200 12.70 -12.19 -9.23
CA ILE A 200 11.37 -12.02 -8.64
C ILE A 200 10.35 -12.03 -9.79
N GLU A 201 9.73 -13.17 -9.99
CA GLU A 201 8.84 -13.40 -11.12
C GLU A 201 7.50 -12.69 -10.97
N ASN A 202 7.06 -12.00 -12.04
CA ASN A 202 5.74 -11.37 -12.15
C ASN A 202 5.35 -10.51 -10.93
N PRO A 203 6.23 -9.58 -10.48
CA PRO A 203 6.04 -8.83 -9.24
C PRO A 203 4.82 -7.92 -9.29
N ILE A 204 4.14 -7.76 -8.16
CA ILE A 204 3.09 -6.75 -7.98
C ILE A 204 3.77 -5.42 -7.64
N ILE A 205 3.61 -4.42 -8.49
CA ILE A 205 4.25 -3.11 -8.33
C ILE A 205 3.17 -2.02 -8.31
N CYS A 206 3.00 -1.38 -7.15
CA CYS A 206 2.13 -0.21 -7.01
C CYS A 206 2.96 1.06 -7.19
N SER A 207 2.60 1.89 -8.14
CA SER A 207 3.32 3.13 -8.42
C SER A 207 2.39 4.26 -8.85
N SER A 208 2.88 5.51 -8.70
CA SER A 208 2.21 6.67 -9.26
C SER A 208 2.20 6.53 -10.77
N ILE A 209 1.00 6.53 -11.37
CA ILE A 209 0.81 6.51 -12.82
C ILE A 209 -0.26 7.52 -13.16
N ASN A 210 0.14 8.65 -13.75
CA ASN A 210 -0.77 9.73 -14.12
C ASN A 210 -0.21 10.56 -15.28
N LYS A 211 -1.10 11.22 -16.00
CA LYS A 211 -0.78 12.01 -17.20
C LYS A 211 0.13 13.22 -16.95
N MET A 212 0.30 13.63 -15.68
CA MET A 212 1.09 14.81 -15.32
C MET A 212 2.51 14.48 -14.84
N GLY A 213 2.89 13.20 -14.74
CA GLY A 213 4.17 12.80 -14.13
C GLY A 213 4.24 13.08 -12.63
N PHE A 214 3.11 13.35 -11.97
CA PHE A 214 3.09 13.68 -10.55
C PHE A 214 3.59 12.49 -9.71
N ARG A 215 4.68 12.71 -8.97
CA ARG A 215 5.36 11.70 -8.16
C ARG A 215 5.78 10.45 -8.94
N MET A 216 6.12 10.62 -10.19
CA MET A 216 6.75 9.62 -11.03
C MET A 216 8.23 9.94 -11.14
N SER A 217 9.11 9.08 -10.68
CA SER A 217 10.55 9.23 -10.85
C SER A 217 10.95 8.67 -12.22
N GLY A 218 11.53 9.50 -13.06
CA GLY A 218 11.75 9.24 -14.48
C GLY A 218 10.82 10.08 -15.35
N SER A 219 10.58 9.66 -16.59
CA SER A 219 9.67 10.35 -17.49
C SER A 219 8.33 9.60 -17.68
N ILE A 220 7.31 10.29 -18.15
CA ILE A 220 6.02 9.70 -18.50
C ILE A 220 6.22 8.67 -19.61
N GLU A 221 7.02 8.99 -20.61
CA GLU A 221 7.34 8.15 -21.78
C GLU A 221 7.99 6.83 -21.34
N GLU A 222 8.90 6.86 -20.38
CA GLU A 222 9.54 5.67 -19.82
C GLU A 222 8.51 4.75 -19.14
N TYR A 223 7.57 5.31 -18.38
CA TYR A 223 6.48 4.53 -17.79
C TYR A 223 5.56 3.93 -18.85
N GLU A 224 5.20 4.69 -19.89
CA GLU A 224 4.38 4.21 -21.00
C GLU A 224 5.06 3.08 -21.78
N GLU A 225 6.39 3.19 -22.00
CA GLU A 225 7.20 2.13 -22.60
C GLU A 225 7.08 0.82 -21.79
N TYR A 226 7.28 0.88 -20.47
CA TYR A 226 7.17 -0.31 -19.61
C TYR A 226 5.74 -0.87 -19.57
N LEU A 227 4.73 -0.03 -19.53
CA LEU A 227 3.32 -0.44 -19.52
C LEU A 227 2.87 -1.10 -20.83
N THR A 228 3.56 -0.82 -21.95
CA THR A 228 3.27 -1.41 -23.27
C THR A 228 4.24 -2.53 -23.66
N SER A 229 5.36 -2.69 -22.94
CA SER A 229 6.38 -3.73 -23.19
C SER A 229 5.89 -5.15 -22.88
N ASP A 230 6.69 -6.15 -23.25
CA ASP A 230 6.47 -7.58 -22.93
C ASP A 230 7.01 -7.97 -21.55
N LYS A 231 7.60 -7.04 -20.78
CA LYS A 231 8.11 -7.31 -19.43
C LYS A 231 7.01 -7.86 -18.52
N LYS A 232 7.35 -8.83 -17.68
CA LYS A 232 6.40 -9.54 -16.83
C LYS A 232 6.33 -8.88 -15.45
N PHE A 233 5.29 -8.09 -15.22
CA PHE A 233 4.95 -7.50 -13.93
C PHE A 233 3.46 -7.14 -13.88
N ARG A 234 2.94 -6.91 -12.68
CA ARG A 234 1.52 -6.66 -12.38
C ARG A 234 1.37 -5.25 -11.80
N PRO A 235 1.17 -4.20 -12.61
CA PRO A 235 1.11 -2.84 -12.12
C PRO A 235 -0.23 -2.51 -11.47
N ILE A 236 -0.14 -1.82 -10.32
CA ILE A 236 -1.25 -1.10 -9.68
C ILE A 236 -1.00 0.39 -9.86
N ALA A 237 -1.92 1.09 -10.52
CA ALA A 237 -1.83 2.53 -10.67
C ALA A 237 -2.37 3.25 -9.43
N MET A 238 -1.54 4.02 -8.76
CA MET A 238 -1.93 4.94 -7.68
C MET A 238 -1.74 6.40 -8.10
N GLN A 239 -2.32 7.33 -7.32
CA GLN A 239 -2.21 8.78 -7.55
C GLN A 239 -2.65 9.23 -8.96
N CYS A 240 -3.57 8.48 -9.58
CA CYS A 240 -4.06 8.72 -10.93
C CYS A 240 -4.64 10.12 -11.13
N LEU A 241 -5.28 10.68 -10.08
CA LEU A 241 -5.86 12.03 -10.08
C LEU A 241 -4.83 13.14 -9.82
N ALA A 242 -3.53 12.83 -9.70
CA ALA A 242 -2.47 13.78 -9.39
C ALA A 242 -2.85 14.73 -8.23
N ALA A 243 -3.25 14.15 -7.09
CA ALA A 243 -3.75 14.84 -5.89
C ALA A 243 -4.98 15.76 -6.16
N GLY A 244 -5.74 15.53 -7.22
CA GLY A 244 -6.92 16.28 -7.60
C GLY A 244 -6.68 17.37 -8.66
N ALA A 245 -5.48 17.41 -9.24
CA ALA A 245 -5.15 18.30 -10.36
C ALA A 245 -5.81 17.85 -11.67
N LEU A 246 -6.06 16.54 -11.83
CA LEU A 246 -6.76 15.97 -12.99
C LEU A 246 -8.22 15.69 -12.66
N LYS A 247 -9.09 15.91 -13.66
CA LYS A 247 -10.50 15.49 -13.58
C LYS A 247 -10.58 13.96 -13.65
N PRO A 248 -11.52 13.32 -12.92
CA PRO A 248 -11.63 11.86 -12.89
C PRO A 248 -11.73 11.20 -14.27
N GLN A 249 -12.53 11.77 -15.17
CA GLN A 249 -12.69 11.25 -16.53
C GLN A 249 -11.37 11.21 -17.31
N GLU A 250 -10.59 12.29 -17.25
CA GLU A 250 -9.31 12.39 -17.94
C GLU A 250 -8.25 11.47 -17.32
N ALA A 251 -8.17 11.45 -15.98
CA ALA A 251 -7.24 10.62 -15.25
C ALA A 251 -7.47 9.13 -15.51
N MET A 252 -8.72 8.67 -15.42
CA MET A 252 -9.04 7.26 -15.63
C MET A 252 -8.92 6.86 -17.10
N ALA A 253 -9.23 7.76 -18.05
CA ALA A 253 -9.00 7.49 -19.46
C ALA A 253 -7.52 7.25 -19.77
N TYR A 254 -6.62 8.06 -19.17
CA TYR A 254 -5.18 7.88 -19.33
C TYR A 254 -4.70 6.55 -18.73
N VAL A 255 -5.10 6.23 -17.51
CA VAL A 255 -4.63 5.01 -16.84
C VAL A 255 -5.21 3.74 -17.48
N CYS A 256 -6.51 3.73 -17.78
CA CYS A 256 -7.19 2.54 -18.27
C CYS A 256 -6.89 2.20 -19.76
N GLN A 257 -6.19 3.06 -20.51
CA GLN A 257 -5.73 2.71 -21.87
C GLN A 257 -4.66 1.62 -21.84
N PHE A 258 -3.88 1.49 -20.75
CA PHE A 258 -2.83 0.50 -20.60
C PHE A 258 -3.40 -0.85 -20.11
N LYS A 259 -3.56 -1.81 -21.02
CA LYS A 259 -4.12 -3.14 -20.71
C LYS A 259 -3.37 -3.88 -19.61
N LYS A 260 -2.06 -3.59 -19.46
CA LYS A 260 -1.20 -4.22 -18.45
C LYS A 260 -1.59 -3.81 -17.04
N ILE A 261 -2.15 -2.62 -16.81
CA ILE A 261 -2.55 -2.18 -15.46
C ILE A 261 -3.62 -3.11 -14.91
N GLU A 262 -3.24 -3.89 -13.89
CA GLU A 262 -4.11 -4.88 -13.28
C GLU A 262 -5.16 -4.22 -12.40
N SER A 263 -4.75 -3.25 -11.58
CA SER A 263 -5.64 -2.57 -10.63
C SER A 263 -5.43 -1.06 -10.62
N VAL A 264 -6.48 -0.33 -10.23
CA VAL A 264 -6.43 1.12 -9.99
C VAL A 264 -6.78 1.39 -8.53
N LEU A 265 -5.86 2.06 -7.84
CA LEU A 265 -5.97 2.48 -6.45
C LEU A 265 -6.37 3.95 -6.38
N PHE A 266 -7.49 4.25 -5.72
CA PHE A 266 -7.92 5.63 -5.50
C PHE A 266 -8.45 5.87 -4.08
N GLY A 267 -8.41 7.12 -3.63
CA GLY A 267 -9.01 7.59 -2.39
C GLY A 267 -10.29 8.36 -2.67
N ALA A 268 -11.39 7.99 -2.01
CA ALA A 268 -12.64 8.72 -1.99
C ALA A 268 -13.41 8.42 -0.69
N SER A 269 -14.27 9.35 -0.27
CA SER A 269 -14.99 9.23 0.99
C SER A 269 -16.49 9.53 0.90
N SER A 270 -17.02 9.73 -0.30
CA SER A 270 -18.47 9.84 -0.53
C SER A 270 -18.94 8.78 -1.52
N ARG A 271 -20.17 8.28 -1.34
CA ARG A 271 -20.77 7.29 -2.25
C ARG A 271 -20.70 7.74 -3.71
N ALA A 272 -21.03 9.00 -3.97
CA ALA A 272 -21.02 9.55 -5.33
C ALA A 272 -19.64 9.45 -6.00
N HIS A 273 -18.58 9.84 -5.29
CA HIS A 273 -17.22 9.78 -5.83
C HIS A 273 -16.69 8.34 -5.93
N ILE A 274 -17.03 7.48 -4.96
CA ILE A 274 -16.65 6.05 -4.99
C ILE A 274 -17.29 5.39 -6.21
N GLN A 275 -18.60 5.55 -6.39
CA GLN A 275 -19.31 4.96 -7.51
C GLN A 275 -18.84 5.53 -8.86
N GLN A 276 -18.68 6.85 -8.96
CA GLN A 276 -18.21 7.50 -10.18
C GLN A 276 -16.83 6.96 -10.62
N ASN A 277 -15.86 6.90 -9.69
CA ASN A 277 -14.51 6.42 -10.03
C ASN A 277 -14.53 4.94 -10.42
N LYS A 278 -15.29 4.11 -9.70
CA LYS A 278 -15.46 2.70 -10.04
C LYS A 278 -16.02 2.51 -11.43
N ASP A 279 -17.14 3.17 -11.75
CA ASP A 279 -17.82 3.04 -13.04
C ASP A 279 -16.92 3.51 -14.20
N LEU A 280 -16.15 4.58 -14.01
CA LEU A 280 -15.16 5.04 -14.98
C LEU A 280 -14.07 3.99 -15.21
N ILE A 281 -13.48 3.44 -14.16
CA ILE A 281 -12.41 2.43 -14.26
C ILE A 281 -12.93 1.18 -14.98
N GLU A 282 -14.08 0.64 -14.58
CA GLU A 282 -14.67 -0.56 -15.20
C GLU A 282 -15.02 -0.35 -16.66
N THR A 283 -15.71 0.76 -16.97
CA THR A 283 -16.14 1.09 -18.33
C THR A 283 -14.96 1.29 -19.27
N LEU A 284 -13.93 2.04 -18.83
CA LEU A 284 -12.80 2.38 -19.67
C LEU A 284 -11.86 1.17 -19.85
N SER A 285 -11.65 0.38 -18.79
CA SER A 285 -10.87 -0.86 -18.88
C SER A 285 -11.52 -1.90 -19.81
N ALA A 286 -12.84 -2.04 -19.78
CA ALA A 286 -13.56 -2.93 -20.68
C ALA A 286 -13.45 -2.50 -22.16
N LYS A 287 -13.38 -1.19 -22.43
CA LYS A 287 -13.16 -0.67 -23.79
C LYS A 287 -11.75 -0.94 -24.30
N ALA A 288 -10.75 -0.82 -23.45
CA ALA A 288 -9.36 -1.07 -23.80
C ALA A 288 -9.08 -2.57 -24.09
N THR A 289 -9.89 -3.48 -23.56
CA THR A 289 -9.74 -4.93 -23.75
C THR A 289 -10.35 -5.43 -25.05
N ARG A 290 -11.28 -4.69 -25.65
CA ARG A 290 -11.86 -4.95 -26.97
C ARG A 290 -10.95 -4.45 -28.09
#